data_3c1e6541b90e3cfbcf77c591fd28cf98
#
_entry.id   3c1e6541b90e3cfbcf77c591fd28cf98
#
_cell.length_a   1.000
_cell.length_b   1.000
_cell.length_c   1.000
_cell.angle_alpha   90.00
_cell.angle_beta   90.00
_cell.angle_gamma   90.00
#
_symmetry.space_group_name_H-M   'P 1'
#
loop_
_entity.id
_entity.type
_entity.pdbx_description
1 polymer ?
#
loop_
_entity_poly.entity_id
_entity_poly.type
_entity_poly.pdbx_seq_one_letter_code
_entity_poly.pdbx_strand_id
1 'polypeptide(L)'
;IRELHKNGIACIMEFYFPEETDNLMALRALQFWRAFYHVDGFHVLGGGVNREMLLRDGILSGAKLIFQGFDFDHYYRGKIPGRRCGAESNMNFLQDMRRFLKSDEGMVEAAAWHIRHNSENHGVINYMVCQDGFTMNDLVSYNYKHNEANEEGNQDGSSYNYSWNCGIEGASRKVSVRQMRERQIKNAFLMMLLSQGVPMIYNGDEFGNSQGGNNNAYCQDNATGWIDWKGLAR
;
A
#
# COMPACT_ATOMS: atom_id res chain seq x y z
N ILE A 1 1.56 4.32 -20.14
CA ILE A 1 2.73 5.12 -19.71
C ILE A 1 2.73 6.46 -20.44
N ARG A 2 2.73 6.49 -21.78
CA ARG A 2 2.77 7.75 -22.56
C ARG A 2 1.68 8.77 -22.15
N GLU A 3 0.44 8.33 -21.93
CA GLU A 3 -0.64 9.23 -21.51
C GLU A 3 -0.45 9.74 -20.07
N LEU A 4 0.09 8.91 -19.17
CA LEU A 4 0.47 9.34 -17.83
C LEU A 4 1.55 10.44 -17.89
N HIS A 5 2.61 10.22 -18.67
CA HIS A 5 3.70 11.20 -18.82
C HIS A 5 3.23 12.53 -19.44
N LYS A 6 2.31 12.51 -20.42
CA LYS A 6 1.72 13.74 -20.97
C LYS A 6 1.01 14.59 -19.91
N ASN A 7 0.50 13.95 -18.87
CA ASN A 7 -0.19 14.58 -17.73
C ASN A 7 0.72 14.78 -16.52
N GLY A 8 2.04 14.60 -16.65
CA GLY A 8 3.00 14.76 -15.56
C GLY A 8 2.93 13.69 -14.46
N ILE A 9 2.33 12.53 -14.77
CA ILE A 9 2.14 11.42 -13.82
C ILE A 9 3.22 10.38 -14.07
N ALA A 10 3.99 10.06 -13.02
CA ALA A 10 4.98 8.98 -13.04
C ALA A 10 4.30 7.61 -12.95
N CYS A 11 4.84 6.63 -13.68
CA CYS A 11 4.39 5.25 -13.67
C CYS A 11 5.35 4.39 -12.83
N ILE A 12 4.85 3.83 -11.73
CA ILE A 12 5.56 2.86 -10.89
C ILE A 12 4.95 1.47 -11.15
N MET A 13 5.77 0.49 -11.51
CA MET A 13 5.30 -0.89 -11.68
C MET A 13 5.64 -1.73 -10.46
N GLU A 14 4.70 -2.56 -10.05
CA GLU A 14 4.94 -3.54 -8.99
C GLU A 14 5.42 -4.86 -9.56
N PHE A 15 6.46 -5.44 -8.94
CA PHE A 15 7.03 -6.74 -9.26
C PHE A 15 7.16 -7.57 -8.00
N TYR A 16 6.64 -8.79 -8.05
CA TYR A 16 6.87 -9.80 -7.02
C TYR A 16 7.91 -10.80 -7.50
N PHE A 17 8.99 -10.94 -6.74
CA PHE A 17 10.05 -11.91 -7.00
C PHE A 17 10.09 -12.96 -5.88
N PRO A 18 9.64 -14.19 -6.15
CA PRO A 18 9.75 -15.30 -5.20
C PRO A 18 11.21 -15.61 -4.84
N GLU A 19 11.45 -16.34 -3.75
CA GLU A 19 12.80 -16.58 -3.20
C GLU A 19 13.76 -17.25 -4.17
N GLU A 20 13.25 -18.08 -5.08
CA GLU A 20 14.06 -18.80 -6.09
C GLU A 20 14.39 -17.95 -7.33
N THR A 21 14.01 -16.67 -7.33
CA THR A 21 14.25 -15.80 -8.49
C THR A 21 15.75 -15.58 -8.74
N ASP A 22 16.20 -15.79 -9.96
CA ASP A 22 17.55 -15.41 -10.36
C ASP A 22 17.73 -13.89 -10.37
N ASN A 23 18.73 -13.40 -9.64
CA ASN A 23 18.98 -11.97 -9.47
C ASN A 23 19.25 -11.25 -10.79
N LEU A 24 19.95 -11.90 -11.74
CA LEU A 24 20.25 -11.30 -13.02
C LEU A 24 19.02 -11.22 -13.91
N MET A 25 18.15 -12.23 -13.86
CA MET A 25 16.86 -12.23 -14.55
C MET A 25 15.97 -11.07 -14.02
N ALA A 26 15.85 -10.94 -12.71
CA ALA A 26 15.09 -9.84 -12.09
C ALA A 26 15.63 -8.48 -12.51
N LEU A 27 16.94 -8.28 -12.42
CA LEU A 27 17.60 -7.04 -12.84
C LEU A 27 17.30 -6.71 -14.31
N ARG A 28 17.47 -7.68 -15.21
CA ARG A 28 17.22 -7.50 -16.65
C ARG A 28 15.76 -7.17 -16.95
N ALA A 29 14.82 -7.78 -16.23
CA ALA A 29 13.40 -7.46 -16.37
C ALA A 29 13.14 -6.00 -16.02
N LEU A 30 13.64 -5.49 -14.89
CA LEU A 30 13.47 -4.10 -14.49
C LEU A 30 14.19 -3.13 -15.44
N GLN A 31 15.40 -3.46 -15.87
CA GLN A 31 16.14 -2.67 -16.87
C GLN A 31 15.38 -2.58 -18.20
N PHE A 32 14.75 -3.69 -18.67
CA PHE A 32 13.94 -3.71 -19.87
C PHE A 32 12.75 -2.74 -19.78
N TRP A 33 11.97 -2.81 -18.70
CA TRP A 33 10.85 -1.91 -18.50
C TRP A 33 11.29 -0.45 -18.38
N ARG A 34 12.43 -0.20 -17.74
CA ARG A 34 12.99 1.14 -17.61
C ARG A 34 13.46 1.68 -18.96
N ALA A 35 14.25 0.92 -19.72
CA ALA A 35 14.88 1.39 -20.94
C ALA A 35 13.92 1.49 -22.14
N PHE A 36 13.01 0.52 -22.28
CA PHE A 36 12.13 0.45 -23.46
C PHE A 36 10.77 1.08 -23.24
N TYR A 37 10.23 1.01 -22.03
CA TYR A 37 8.91 1.50 -21.72
C TYR A 37 8.92 2.79 -20.89
N HIS A 38 10.09 3.24 -20.46
CA HIS A 38 10.29 4.46 -19.69
C HIS A 38 9.50 4.49 -18.38
N VAL A 39 9.39 3.34 -17.71
CA VAL A 39 8.81 3.24 -16.38
C VAL A 39 9.64 4.07 -15.40
N ASP A 40 9.00 4.85 -14.53
CA ASP A 40 9.67 5.80 -13.63
C ASP A 40 10.17 5.17 -12.34
N GLY A 41 9.65 4.01 -11.99
CA GLY A 41 10.07 3.29 -10.80
C GLY A 41 9.45 1.92 -10.67
N PHE A 42 9.88 1.23 -9.62
CA PHE A 42 9.46 -0.14 -9.33
C PHE A 42 9.18 -0.31 -7.85
N HIS A 43 8.04 -0.89 -7.52
CA HIS A 43 7.75 -1.43 -6.20
C HIS A 43 8.11 -2.91 -6.23
N VAL A 44 9.16 -3.28 -5.50
CA VAL A 44 9.73 -4.62 -5.54
C VAL A 44 9.36 -5.37 -4.29
N LEU A 45 8.57 -6.42 -4.46
CA LEU A 45 8.08 -7.31 -3.41
C LEU A 45 8.77 -8.68 -3.51
N GLY A 46 8.63 -9.47 -2.45
CA GLY A 46 9.24 -10.80 -2.32
C GLY A 46 10.67 -10.75 -1.82
N GLY A 47 11.24 -11.93 -1.51
CA GLY A 47 12.59 -12.11 -0.95
C GLY A 47 13.66 -12.42 -1.98
N GLY A 48 13.28 -12.78 -3.20
CA GLY A 48 14.16 -13.43 -4.18
C GLY A 48 15.15 -12.53 -4.91
N VAL A 49 15.19 -11.22 -4.61
CA VAL A 49 16.10 -10.31 -5.31
C VAL A 49 16.98 -9.51 -4.35
N ASN A 50 18.25 -9.39 -4.71
CA ASN A 50 19.21 -8.56 -3.99
C ASN A 50 18.92 -7.08 -4.26
N ARG A 51 18.27 -6.41 -3.30
CA ARG A 51 17.84 -5.01 -3.39
C ARG A 51 19.00 -4.03 -3.46
N GLU A 52 20.15 -4.35 -2.83
CA GLU A 52 21.35 -3.53 -2.96
C GLU A 52 21.90 -3.53 -4.38
N MET A 53 21.85 -4.67 -5.07
CA MET A 53 22.25 -4.76 -6.49
C MET A 53 21.39 -3.83 -7.34
N LEU A 54 20.07 -3.79 -7.11
CA LEU A 54 19.15 -2.89 -7.82
C LEU A 54 19.48 -1.41 -7.56
N LEU A 55 19.77 -1.03 -6.30
CA LEU A 55 20.13 0.34 -5.93
C LEU A 55 21.46 0.80 -6.53
N ARG A 56 22.36 -0.11 -6.85
CA ARG A 56 23.68 0.18 -7.44
C ARG A 56 23.69 0.14 -8.96
N ASP A 57 22.61 -0.32 -9.58
CA ASP A 57 22.56 -0.45 -11.04
C ASP A 57 22.46 0.89 -11.74
N GLY A 58 23.28 1.08 -12.77
CA GLY A 58 23.39 2.34 -13.49
C GLY A 58 22.14 2.70 -14.30
N ILE A 59 21.42 1.71 -14.86
CA ILE A 59 20.19 1.91 -15.63
C ILE A 59 19.04 2.26 -14.69
N LEU A 60 18.99 1.61 -13.53
CA LEU A 60 17.98 1.85 -12.50
C LEU A 60 18.27 3.07 -11.62
N SER A 61 19.48 3.65 -11.68
CA SER A 61 19.88 4.80 -10.85
C SER A 61 18.98 6.02 -10.99
N GLY A 62 18.21 6.10 -12.07
CA GLY A 62 17.23 7.15 -12.33
C GLY A 62 15.80 6.79 -11.95
N ALA A 63 15.55 5.55 -11.56
CA ALA A 63 14.23 5.07 -11.20
C ALA A 63 13.95 5.24 -9.70
N LYS A 64 12.67 5.33 -9.33
CA LYS A 64 12.21 5.22 -7.94
C LYS A 64 12.16 3.73 -7.59
N LEU A 65 12.89 3.30 -6.57
CA LEU A 65 12.92 1.90 -6.12
C LEU A 65 12.26 1.82 -4.74
N ILE A 66 11.11 1.19 -4.68
CA ILE A 66 10.30 1.05 -3.48
C ILE A 66 10.45 -0.38 -2.96
N PHE A 67 10.84 -0.53 -1.70
CA PHE A 67 11.02 -1.82 -1.05
C PHE A 67 10.22 -1.92 0.23
N GLN A 68 9.74 -3.11 0.55
CA GLN A 68 9.17 -3.42 1.84
C GLN A 68 10.23 -4.10 2.72
N GLY A 69 10.40 -3.63 3.97
CA GLY A 69 11.29 -4.26 4.94
C GLY A 69 12.77 -4.27 4.54
N PHE A 70 13.25 -3.24 3.84
CA PHE A 70 14.67 -3.08 3.53
C PHE A 70 15.30 -2.05 4.46
N ASP A 71 16.42 -2.42 5.08
CA ASP A 71 17.16 -1.55 5.98
C ASP A 71 18.03 -0.55 5.21
N PHE A 72 17.44 0.57 4.84
CA PHE A 72 18.13 1.67 4.17
C PHE A 72 19.19 2.34 5.04
N ASP A 73 19.01 2.39 6.36
CA ASP A 73 19.98 3.01 7.29
C ASP A 73 21.26 2.19 7.34
N HIS A 74 21.14 0.88 7.39
CA HIS A 74 22.29 -0.03 7.27
C HIS A 74 22.97 0.10 5.90
N TYR A 75 22.18 0.12 4.82
CA TYR A 75 22.71 0.22 3.45
C TYR A 75 23.49 1.51 3.23
N TYR A 76 22.93 2.65 3.62
CA TYR A 76 23.57 3.95 3.47
C TYR A 76 24.60 4.27 4.60
N ARG A 77 24.66 3.46 5.66
CA ARG A 77 25.58 3.64 6.82
C ARG A 77 25.45 5.03 7.42
N GLY A 78 24.22 5.51 7.59
CA GLY A 78 23.95 6.85 8.12
C GLY A 78 24.32 8.02 7.18
N LYS A 79 24.66 7.74 5.92
CA LYS A 79 24.96 8.79 4.93
C LYS A 79 23.72 9.17 4.15
N ILE A 80 23.60 10.44 3.83
CA ILE A 80 22.59 10.94 2.90
C ILE A 80 23.11 10.74 1.48
N PRO A 81 22.42 9.94 0.63
CA PRO A 81 22.82 9.73 -0.75
C PRO A 81 22.65 11.02 -1.57
N GLY A 82 23.56 11.28 -2.49
CA GLY A 82 23.46 12.43 -3.41
C GLY A 82 22.21 12.38 -4.30
N ARG A 83 21.65 11.19 -4.49
CA ARG A 83 20.36 10.96 -5.17
C ARG A 83 19.54 9.97 -4.37
N ARG A 84 18.37 10.41 -3.91
CA ARG A 84 17.40 9.58 -3.19
C ARG A 84 16.51 8.84 -4.20
N CYS A 85 16.92 7.63 -4.61
CA CYS A 85 16.12 6.77 -5.49
C CYS A 85 15.37 5.66 -4.72
N GLY A 86 15.81 5.31 -3.51
CA GLY A 86 15.18 4.30 -2.67
C GLY A 86 14.05 4.87 -1.82
N ALA A 87 13.00 4.08 -1.62
CA ALA A 87 11.90 4.39 -0.71
C ALA A 87 11.43 3.12 0.02
N GLU A 88 11.01 3.28 1.26
CA GLU A 88 10.36 2.25 2.06
C GLU A 88 8.86 2.27 1.83
N SER A 89 8.27 1.09 1.57
CA SER A 89 6.84 0.84 1.71
C SER A 89 6.54 0.55 3.18
N ASN A 90 5.98 1.54 3.90
CA ASN A 90 5.94 1.56 5.36
C ASN A 90 4.78 0.72 5.93
N MET A 91 5.00 -0.59 6.04
CA MET A 91 4.04 -1.53 6.62
C MET A 91 3.76 -1.24 8.11
N ASN A 92 4.74 -0.74 8.86
CA ASN A 92 4.56 -0.40 10.26
C ASN A 92 3.55 0.76 10.43
N PHE A 93 3.58 1.73 9.52
CA PHE A 93 2.57 2.79 9.48
C PHE A 93 1.16 2.19 9.33
N LEU A 94 0.96 1.30 8.35
CA LEU A 94 -0.33 0.64 8.14
C LEU A 94 -0.82 -0.05 9.42
N GLN A 95 0.01 -0.86 10.05
CA GLN A 95 -0.39 -1.66 11.22
C GLN A 95 -0.69 -0.78 12.43
N ASP A 96 0.20 0.13 12.77
CA ASP A 96 0.09 0.95 13.98
C ASP A 96 -1.01 2.00 13.84
N MET A 97 -1.15 2.62 12.68
CA MET A 97 -2.19 3.63 12.46
C MET A 97 -3.60 3.02 12.39
N ARG A 98 -3.74 1.81 11.85
CA ARG A 98 -5.01 1.06 11.92
C ARG A 98 -5.37 0.69 13.36
N ARG A 99 -4.39 0.23 14.16
CA ARG A 99 -4.57 -0.07 15.59
C ARG A 99 -4.95 1.18 16.37
N PHE A 100 -4.30 2.30 16.11
CA PHE A 100 -4.67 3.59 16.70
C PHE A 100 -6.08 4.01 16.28
N LEU A 101 -6.44 3.88 15.00
CA LEU A 101 -7.76 4.26 14.46
C LEU A 101 -8.90 3.47 15.12
N LYS A 102 -8.70 2.17 15.40
CA LYS A 102 -9.69 1.34 16.09
C LYS A 102 -9.63 1.43 17.61
N SER A 103 -8.75 2.30 18.16
CA SER A 103 -8.58 2.58 19.59
C SER A 103 -7.98 1.44 20.40
N ASP A 104 -7.00 0.70 19.85
CA ASP A 104 -6.19 -0.24 20.63
C ASP A 104 -5.38 0.53 21.69
N GLU A 105 -5.24 -0.07 22.87
CA GLU A 105 -4.46 0.52 23.95
C GLU A 105 -2.98 0.66 23.60
N GLY A 106 -2.34 1.72 24.13
CA GLY A 106 -0.89 1.93 24.01
C GLY A 106 -0.42 2.45 22.64
N MET A 107 -1.31 2.77 21.69
CA MET A 107 -0.93 3.15 20.33
C MET A 107 -0.61 4.64 20.13
N VAL A 108 -0.78 5.48 21.15
CA VAL A 108 -0.60 6.95 21.03
C VAL A 108 0.84 7.31 20.67
N GLU A 109 1.83 6.72 21.33
CA GLU A 109 3.25 7.00 21.07
C GLU A 109 3.67 6.54 19.67
N ALA A 110 3.25 5.34 19.24
CA ALA A 110 3.51 4.83 17.91
C ALA A 110 2.89 5.73 16.83
N ALA A 111 1.63 6.14 17.00
CA ALA A 111 0.96 7.04 16.07
C ALA A 111 1.65 8.41 16.02
N ALA A 112 2.03 8.98 17.17
CA ALA A 112 2.75 10.25 17.23
C ALA A 112 4.14 10.17 16.59
N TRP A 113 4.80 9.01 16.69
CA TRP A 113 6.07 8.76 16.01
C TRP A 113 5.89 8.74 14.49
N HIS A 114 4.93 7.96 13.98
CA HIS A 114 4.65 7.86 12.55
C HIS A 114 4.26 9.19 11.91
N ILE A 115 3.50 10.03 12.61
CA ILE A 115 3.11 11.36 12.09
C ILE A 115 4.34 12.24 11.87
N ARG A 116 5.36 12.16 12.73
CA ARG A 116 6.54 13.03 12.72
C ARG A 116 7.73 12.44 11.99
N HIS A 117 7.74 11.11 11.82
CA HIS A 117 8.91 10.42 11.27
C HIS A 117 9.02 10.61 9.76
N ASN A 118 10.21 11.02 9.33
CA ASN A 118 10.62 10.99 7.94
C ASN A 118 12.11 10.68 7.87
N SER A 119 12.52 9.87 6.92
CA SER A 119 13.93 9.54 6.76
C SER A 119 14.68 10.63 5.99
N GLU A 120 15.96 10.85 6.34
CA GLU A 120 16.84 11.77 5.61
C GLU A 120 17.50 11.11 4.40
N ASN A 121 17.63 9.78 4.38
CA ASN A 121 18.38 9.05 3.36
C ASN A 121 17.53 8.34 2.32
N HIS A 122 16.25 8.07 2.58
CA HIS A 122 15.31 7.44 1.64
C HIS A 122 13.92 8.05 1.72
N GLY A 123 13.05 7.72 0.78
CA GLY A 123 11.63 8.06 0.84
C GLY A 123 10.88 7.15 1.80
N VAL A 124 9.82 7.66 2.44
CA VAL A 124 8.90 6.86 3.25
C VAL A 124 7.50 6.96 2.64
N ILE A 125 6.92 5.84 2.25
CA ILE A 125 5.58 5.77 1.65
C ILE A 125 4.60 5.25 2.69
N ASN A 126 3.72 6.12 3.14
CA ASN A 126 2.71 5.83 4.16
C ASN A 126 1.38 5.47 3.51
N TYR A 127 0.74 4.42 3.99
CA TYR A 127 -0.57 3.98 3.50
C TYR A 127 -1.39 3.32 4.61
N MET A 128 -2.71 3.49 4.52
CA MET A 128 -3.66 2.85 5.42
C MET A 128 -4.16 1.52 4.86
N VAL A 129 -4.21 1.39 3.55
CA VAL A 129 -4.67 0.21 2.81
C VAL A 129 -3.88 0.08 1.52
N CYS A 130 -3.83 -1.12 0.96
CA CYS A 130 -3.20 -1.44 -0.32
C CYS A 130 -3.97 -2.57 -1.00
N GLN A 131 -3.45 -3.07 -2.11
CA GLN A 131 -4.06 -4.17 -2.88
C GLN A 131 -4.14 -5.50 -2.10
N ASP A 132 -3.32 -5.67 -1.09
CA ASP A 132 -3.31 -6.84 -0.20
C ASP A 132 -3.99 -6.46 1.12
N GLY A 133 -5.26 -6.80 1.24
CA GLY A 133 -6.06 -6.48 2.40
C GLY A 133 -7.41 -5.83 2.08
N PHE A 134 -8.04 -5.25 3.10
CA PHE A 134 -9.30 -4.54 2.96
C PHE A 134 -9.12 -3.19 2.25
N THR A 135 -10.13 -2.78 1.47
CA THR A 135 -10.29 -1.38 1.06
C THR A 135 -10.53 -0.48 2.28
N MET A 136 -10.43 0.82 2.14
CA MET A 136 -10.70 1.75 3.25
C MET A 136 -12.12 1.63 3.80
N ASN A 137 -13.09 1.40 2.92
CA ASN A 137 -14.48 1.19 3.32
C ASN A 137 -14.68 -0.15 4.05
N ASP A 138 -14.01 -1.20 3.59
CA ASP A 138 -14.10 -2.53 4.21
C ASP A 138 -13.36 -2.56 5.55
N LEU A 139 -12.27 -1.82 5.69
CA LEU A 139 -11.51 -1.67 6.94
C LEU A 139 -12.39 -1.19 8.11
N VAL A 140 -13.39 -0.36 7.83
CA VAL A 140 -14.33 0.17 8.83
C VAL A 140 -15.69 -0.54 8.82
N SER A 141 -15.84 -1.57 8.01
CA SER A 141 -17.10 -2.28 7.81
C SER A 141 -17.07 -3.76 8.16
N TYR A 142 -15.88 -4.36 8.22
CA TYR A 142 -15.71 -5.79 8.45
C TYR A 142 -14.65 -6.05 9.53
N ASN A 143 -14.96 -6.94 10.46
CA ASN A 143 -14.00 -7.49 11.40
C ASN A 143 -13.32 -8.74 10.84
N TYR A 144 -14.05 -9.49 10.01
CA TYR A 144 -13.61 -10.76 9.44
C TYR A 144 -13.51 -10.67 7.92
N LYS A 145 -12.61 -11.45 7.34
CA LYS A 145 -12.52 -11.58 5.89
C LYS A 145 -13.67 -12.43 5.34
N HIS A 146 -14.13 -12.09 4.14
CA HIS A 146 -15.17 -12.75 3.40
C HIS A 146 -14.68 -13.13 2.00
N ASN A 147 -13.74 -14.09 1.96
CA ASN A 147 -13.07 -14.54 0.75
C ASN A 147 -13.72 -15.82 0.15
N GLU A 148 -14.94 -16.17 0.57
CA GLU A 148 -15.62 -17.41 0.13
C GLU A 148 -15.73 -17.49 -1.39
N ALA A 149 -15.88 -16.35 -2.07
CA ALA A 149 -15.95 -16.26 -3.53
C ALA A 149 -14.62 -16.61 -4.24
N ASN A 150 -13.51 -16.69 -3.52
CA ASN A 150 -12.22 -17.09 -4.07
C ASN A 150 -12.07 -18.62 -4.16
N GLU A 151 -13.04 -19.40 -3.65
CA GLU A 151 -13.11 -20.87 -3.68
C GLU A 151 -11.93 -21.55 -2.93
N GLU A 152 -11.25 -20.83 -2.04
CA GLU A 152 -10.15 -21.35 -1.20
C GLU A 152 -10.59 -21.61 0.26
N GLY A 153 -11.89 -21.79 0.49
CA GLY A 153 -12.45 -22.06 1.82
C GLY A 153 -12.22 -20.93 2.83
N ASN A 154 -12.08 -19.69 2.35
CA ASN A 154 -11.76 -18.51 3.18
C ASN A 154 -10.43 -18.64 3.94
N GLN A 155 -9.48 -19.42 3.42
CA GLN A 155 -8.15 -19.60 4.03
C GLN A 155 -7.11 -18.61 3.49
N ASP A 156 -7.31 -18.08 2.29
CA ASP A 156 -6.48 -17.10 1.61
C ASP A 156 -6.57 -15.69 2.24
N GLY A 157 -5.59 -14.86 1.94
CA GLY A 157 -5.49 -13.51 2.49
C GLY A 157 -5.21 -13.46 4.00
N SER A 158 -4.98 -12.27 4.53
CA SER A 158 -4.67 -12.08 5.94
C SER A 158 -5.86 -12.40 6.84
N SER A 159 -5.64 -13.16 7.91
CA SER A 159 -6.67 -13.43 8.92
C SER A 159 -6.86 -12.28 9.91
N TYR A 160 -5.93 -11.32 9.98
CA TYR A 160 -6.02 -10.18 10.87
C TYR A 160 -5.71 -8.87 10.14
N ASN A 161 -6.75 -8.07 9.92
CA ASN A 161 -6.68 -6.84 9.12
C ASN A 161 -6.54 -5.56 9.93
N TYR A 162 -6.48 -5.63 11.27
CA TYR A 162 -6.51 -4.46 12.16
C TYR A 162 -7.74 -3.58 11.89
N SER A 163 -8.87 -4.19 11.54
CA SER A 163 -10.12 -3.54 11.15
C SER A 163 -11.11 -3.41 12.31
N TRP A 164 -12.12 -2.58 12.12
CA TRP A 164 -13.24 -2.45 13.05
C TRP A 164 -14.53 -2.15 12.29
N ASN A 165 -15.54 -3.03 12.41
CA ASN A 165 -16.82 -2.93 11.69
C ASN A 165 -17.75 -1.79 12.18
N CYS A 166 -17.33 -0.98 13.13
CA CYS A 166 -18.13 0.08 13.76
C CYS A 166 -19.45 -0.41 14.38
N GLY A 167 -19.45 -1.67 14.86
CA GLY A 167 -20.56 -2.29 15.57
C GLY A 167 -21.56 -3.10 14.74
N ILE A 168 -21.40 -3.16 13.41
CA ILE A 168 -22.21 -4.02 12.52
C ILE A 168 -21.30 -4.56 11.42
N GLU A 169 -21.25 -5.87 11.27
CA GLU A 169 -20.52 -6.54 10.20
C GLU A 169 -21.18 -6.31 8.84
N GLY A 170 -20.38 -5.87 7.86
CA GLY A 170 -20.84 -5.64 6.50
C GLY A 170 -21.70 -4.38 6.31
N ALA A 171 -22.46 -4.35 5.24
CA ALA A 171 -23.28 -3.20 4.85
C ALA A 171 -24.36 -2.87 5.91
N SER A 172 -24.55 -1.57 6.22
CA SER A 172 -25.53 -1.13 7.22
C SER A 172 -26.33 0.08 6.73
N ARG A 173 -27.64 0.05 6.98
CA ARG A 173 -28.54 1.20 6.78
C ARG A 173 -28.68 2.09 8.03
N LYS A 174 -28.14 1.66 9.18
CA LYS A 174 -28.23 2.40 10.43
C LYS A 174 -27.39 3.68 10.35
N VAL A 175 -28.05 4.83 10.51
CA VAL A 175 -27.44 6.16 10.33
C VAL A 175 -26.22 6.35 11.24
N SER A 176 -26.32 5.97 12.52
CA SER A 176 -25.19 6.11 13.47
C SER A 176 -23.95 5.30 13.06
N VAL A 177 -24.14 4.09 12.49
CA VAL A 177 -23.03 3.26 12.02
C VAL A 177 -22.39 3.87 10.77
N ARG A 178 -23.21 4.34 9.82
CA ARG A 178 -22.71 5.01 8.62
C ARG A 178 -21.91 6.26 8.95
N GLN A 179 -22.43 7.10 9.85
CA GLN A 179 -21.73 8.32 10.32
C GLN A 179 -20.40 7.98 11.02
N MET A 180 -20.38 6.90 11.82
CA MET A 180 -19.15 6.45 12.47
C MET A 180 -18.12 5.99 11.44
N ARG A 181 -18.51 5.17 10.47
CA ARG A 181 -17.63 4.71 9.37
C ARG A 181 -17.06 5.87 8.57
N GLU A 182 -17.92 6.80 8.17
CA GLU A 182 -17.49 8.01 7.46
C GLU A 182 -16.47 8.83 8.26
N ARG A 183 -16.69 8.96 9.57
CA ARG A 183 -15.73 9.63 10.47
C ARG A 183 -14.40 8.89 10.51
N GLN A 184 -14.41 7.57 10.62
CA GLN A 184 -13.19 6.78 10.68
C GLN A 184 -12.41 6.82 9.36
N ILE A 185 -13.09 6.78 8.22
CA ILE A 185 -12.46 6.97 6.91
C ILE A 185 -11.80 8.35 6.82
N LYS A 186 -12.50 9.42 7.22
CA LYS A 186 -11.93 10.79 7.25
C LYS A 186 -10.73 10.88 8.18
N ASN A 187 -10.78 10.25 9.35
CA ASN A 187 -9.66 10.20 10.29
C ASN A 187 -8.46 9.45 9.68
N ALA A 188 -8.68 8.33 9.00
CA ALA A 188 -7.64 7.56 8.33
C ALA A 188 -6.92 8.40 7.26
N PHE A 189 -7.68 9.06 6.38
CA PHE A 189 -7.11 9.97 5.38
C PHE A 189 -6.38 11.14 6.04
N LEU A 190 -6.96 11.76 7.06
CA LEU A 190 -6.34 12.89 7.77
C LEU A 190 -4.98 12.49 8.36
N MET A 191 -4.92 11.36 9.08
CA MET A 191 -3.66 10.86 9.64
C MET A 191 -2.63 10.59 8.56
N MET A 192 -3.01 9.92 7.46
CA MET A 192 -2.10 9.61 6.37
C MET A 192 -1.59 10.86 5.64
N LEU A 193 -2.47 11.82 5.33
CA LEU A 193 -2.13 13.01 4.56
C LEU A 193 -1.35 14.07 5.37
N LEU A 194 -1.50 14.09 6.70
CA LEU A 194 -0.77 15.02 7.57
C LEU A 194 0.51 14.41 8.15
N SER A 195 0.76 13.11 7.95
CA SER A 195 2.02 12.48 8.36
C SER A 195 3.15 12.87 7.42
N GLN A 196 4.36 12.92 7.96
CA GLN A 196 5.57 13.09 7.16
C GLN A 196 5.75 11.89 6.22
N GLY A 197 6.26 12.12 5.01
CA GLY A 197 6.42 11.09 3.99
C GLY A 197 5.52 11.29 2.78
N VAL A 198 5.37 10.27 1.96
CA VAL A 198 4.55 10.27 0.74
C VAL A 198 3.30 9.45 0.99
N PRO A 199 2.09 10.04 0.93
CA PRO A 199 0.86 9.27 1.07
C PRO A 199 0.59 8.41 -0.16
N MET A 200 0.18 7.15 0.05
CA MET A 200 -0.30 6.25 -0.99
C MET A 200 -1.76 5.92 -0.74
N ILE A 201 -2.62 6.17 -1.71
CA ILE A 201 -4.06 5.90 -1.68
C ILE A 201 -4.34 4.69 -2.55
N TYR A 202 -5.11 3.73 -2.04
CA TYR A 202 -5.59 2.61 -2.84
C TYR A 202 -6.75 3.07 -3.71
N ASN A 203 -6.72 2.65 -4.96
CA ASN A 203 -7.63 3.08 -6.00
C ASN A 203 -9.10 2.79 -5.65
N GLY A 204 -9.95 3.81 -5.67
CA GLY A 204 -11.36 3.74 -5.32
C GLY A 204 -11.69 4.10 -3.87
N ASP A 205 -10.70 4.18 -2.97
CA ASP A 205 -10.93 4.54 -1.57
C ASP A 205 -11.48 5.97 -1.42
N GLU A 206 -11.10 6.86 -2.33
CA GLU A 206 -11.52 8.26 -2.35
C GLU A 206 -13.04 8.45 -2.53
N PHE A 207 -13.74 7.44 -3.06
CA PHE A 207 -15.20 7.45 -3.21
C PHE A 207 -15.90 6.25 -2.57
N GLY A 208 -15.20 5.52 -1.69
CA GLY A 208 -15.79 4.49 -0.84
C GLY A 208 -15.96 3.13 -1.52
N ASN A 209 -15.03 2.74 -2.39
CA ASN A 209 -14.98 1.41 -2.99
C ASN A 209 -15.00 0.32 -1.91
N SER A 210 -15.70 -0.78 -2.19
CA SER A 210 -15.80 -1.95 -1.32
C SER A 210 -15.67 -3.22 -2.13
N GLN A 211 -14.93 -4.17 -1.59
CA GLN A 211 -14.81 -5.54 -2.10
C GLN A 211 -15.68 -6.52 -1.32
N GLY A 212 -16.66 -5.99 -0.54
CA GLY A 212 -17.61 -6.80 0.22
C GLY A 212 -16.96 -7.58 1.37
N GLY A 213 -15.82 -7.12 1.90
CA GLY A 213 -15.04 -7.81 2.92
C GLY A 213 -14.10 -8.90 2.35
N ASN A 214 -13.98 -9.02 1.02
CA ASN A 214 -12.93 -9.81 0.41
C ASN A 214 -11.61 -9.04 0.50
N ASN A 215 -10.63 -9.58 1.23
CA ASN A 215 -9.34 -8.93 1.43
C ASN A 215 -8.22 -9.51 0.54
N ASN A 216 -8.59 -10.32 -0.46
CA ASN A 216 -7.66 -10.94 -1.40
C ASN A 216 -8.32 -11.15 -2.77
N ALA A 217 -8.81 -10.07 -3.37
CA ALA A 217 -9.64 -10.10 -4.58
C ALA A 217 -8.87 -10.41 -5.88
N TYR A 218 -7.68 -11.00 -5.81
CA TYR A 218 -6.78 -11.24 -6.95
C TYR A 218 -7.39 -12.06 -8.09
N CYS A 219 -8.28 -13.00 -7.77
CA CYS A 219 -8.94 -13.88 -8.74
C CYS A 219 -10.35 -13.40 -9.14
N GLN A 220 -10.79 -12.22 -8.67
CA GLN A 220 -12.14 -11.71 -8.87
C GLN A 220 -12.22 -10.81 -10.10
N ASP A 221 -12.41 -11.37 -11.28
CA ASP A 221 -12.68 -10.62 -12.52
C ASP A 221 -14.17 -10.30 -12.66
N ASN A 222 -14.73 -9.62 -11.64
CA ASN A 222 -16.16 -9.29 -11.54
C ASN A 222 -16.35 -8.02 -10.67
N ALA A 223 -17.60 -7.71 -10.29
CA ALA A 223 -17.95 -6.52 -9.51
C ALA A 223 -17.25 -6.44 -8.13
N THR A 224 -16.73 -7.54 -7.58
CA THR A 224 -15.92 -7.52 -6.35
C THR A 224 -14.55 -6.90 -6.59
N GLY A 225 -13.88 -7.28 -7.69
CA GLY A 225 -12.55 -6.76 -8.06
C GLY A 225 -12.58 -5.48 -8.89
N TRP A 226 -13.72 -5.19 -9.58
CA TRP A 226 -13.84 -4.00 -10.41
C TRP A 226 -14.19 -2.75 -9.61
N ILE A 227 -13.73 -1.61 -10.08
CA ILE A 227 -14.06 -0.32 -9.49
C ILE A 227 -15.27 0.29 -10.19
N ASP A 228 -16.33 0.61 -9.42
CA ASP A 228 -17.49 1.34 -9.94
C ASP A 228 -17.22 2.84 -10.00
N TRP A 229 -16.68 3.30 -11.13
CA TRP A 229 -16.40 4.72 -11.39
C TRP A 229 -17.61 5.65 -11.31
N LYS A 230 -18.85 5.12 -11.32
CA LYS A 230 -20.06 5.91 -11.09
C LYS A 230 -20.12 6.50 -9.68
N GLY A 231 -19.35 5.95 -8.74
CA GLY A 231 -19.17 6.49 -7.40
C GLY A 231 -18.54 7.89 -7.37
N LEU A 232 -17.70 8.25 -8.35
CA LEU A 232 -17.08 9.58 -8.47
C LEU A 232 -18.07 10.73 -8.67
N ALA A 233 -19.27 10.45 -9.20
CA ALA A 233 -20.27 11.49 -9.50
C ALA A 233 -21.22 11.79 -8.31
N ARG A 234 -20.97 11.20 -7.14
CA ARG A 234 -21.78 11.36 -5.92
C ARG A 234 -21.02 12.15 -4.87
#